data_6f6181c6bf5d85b86f75b869b345f120
#
_entry.id   6f6181c6bf5d85b86f75b869b345f120
#
_cell.length_a   1.000
_cell.length_b   1.000
_cell.length_c   1.000
_cell.angle_alpha   90.00
_cell.angle_beta   90.00
_cell.angle_gamma   90.00
#
_symmetry.space_group_name_H-M   'P 1'
#
loop_
_entity.id
_entity.type
_entity.pdbx_description
1 polymer ?
#
loop_
_entity_poly.entity_id
_entity_poly.type
_entity_poly.pdbx_seq_one_letter_code
_entity_poly.pdbx_strand_id
1 'polypeptide(L)'
;MRQTLHAEIALDALNMAVERQRPAPGLIHHSDRGIQYAAEAYRAALARSGITPSMSRKGDCWDNAPMESFFHTLKTERVHPRVYATRDQARRDLFGYIEGFYNPRRLHSALGYISPAEAERRAA
;
A
#
# COMPACT_ATOMS: atom_id res chain seq x y z
N MET A 1 1.82 3.63 13.26
CA MET A 1 0.35 3.87 13.37
C MET A 1 0.10 5.16 14.11
N ARG A 2 -0.66 6.07 13.51
CA ARG A 2 -1.06 7.33 14.14
C ARG A 2 -2.49 7.26 14.67
N GLN A 3 -2.84 8.14 15.60
CA GLN A 3 -4.16 8.18 16.23
C GLN A 3 -5.20 8.92 15.39
N THR A 4 -4.78 9.77 14.47
CA THR A 4 -5.64 10.65 13.68
C THR A 4 -5.38 10.50 12.18
N LEU A 5 -6.41 10.78 11.37
CA LEU A 5 -6.32 10.76 9.90
C LEU A 5 -5.82 12.13 9.41
N HIS A 6 -4.52 12.25 9.22
CA HIS A 6 -3.89 13.44 8.63
C HIS A 6 -3.13 13.07 7.36
N ALA A 7 -2.86 14.06 6.50
CA ALA A 7 -2.02 13.89 5.31
C ALA A 7 -0.65 13.28 5.64
N GLU A 8 -0.16 13.52 6.85
CA GLU A 8 1.10 13.00 7.36
C GLU A 8 1.14 11.46 7.42
N ILE A 9 0.01 10.80 7.67
CA ILE A 9 -0.05 9.33 7.67
C ILE A 9 0.31 8.79 6.28
N ALA A 10 -0.28 9.35 5.25
CA ALA A 10 0.00 8.96 3.88
C ALA A 10 1.43 9.30 3.48
N LEU A 11 1.92 10.48 3.90
CA LEU A 11 3.28 10.92 3.64
C LEU A 11 4.31 10.01 4.32
N ASP A 12 4.09 9.63 5.58
CA ASP A 12 4.96 8.71 6.30
C ASP A 12 5.01 7.34 5.60
N ALA A 13 3.86 6.82 5.18
CA ALA A 13 3.78 5.56 4.46
C ALA A 13 4.54 5.62 3.13
N LEU A 14 4.39 6.71 2.39
CA LEU A 14 5.13 6.93 1.15
C LEU A 14 6.64 6.96 1.39
N ASN A 15 7.09 7.72 2.39
CA ASN A 15 8.51 7.82 2.73
C ASN A 15 9.10 6.45 3.11
N MET A 16 8.37 5.67 3.91
CA MET A 16 8.80 4.31 4.26
C MET A 16 8.93 3.42 3.02
N ALA A 17 7.97 3.50 2.11
CA ALA A 17 7.98 2.70 0.89
C ALA A 17 9.17 3.08 -0.02
N VAL A 18 9.40 4.38 -0.21
CA VAL A 18 10.52 4.88 -1.02
C VAL A 18 11.86 4.49 -0.42
N GLU A 19 12.02 4.66 0.88
CA GLU A 19 13.25 4.32 1.59
C GLU A 19 13.57 2.82 1.47
N ARG A 20 12.57 1.99 1.57
CA ARG A 20 12.70 0.53 1.52
C ARG A 20 12.92 0.00 0.11
N GLN A 21 12.13 0.45 -0.85
CA GLN A 21 12.14 -0.08 -2.21
C GLN A 21 13.10 0.64 -3.14
N ARG A 22 13.45 1.88 -2.84
CA ARG A 22 14.33 2.73 -3.65
C ARG A 22 13.99 2.64 -5.14
N PRO A 23 12.76 3.02 -5.52
CA PRO A 23 12.30 2.83 -6.90
C PRO A 23 13.08 3.70 -7.86
N ALA A 24 13.33 3.17 -9.07
CA ALA A 24 13.86 3.95 -10.17
C ALA A 24 12.86 5.03 -10.60
N PRO A 25 13.33 6.14 -11.21
CA PRO A 25 12.42 7.15 -11.77
C PRO A 25 11.45 6.54 -12.77
N GLY A 26 10.22 7.06 -12.78
CA GLY A 26 9.18 6.62 -13.70
C GLY A 26 8.15 5.67 -13.08
N LEU A 27 8.31 5.28 -11.82
CA LEU A 27 7.26 4.52 -11.12
C LEU A 27 5.98 5.33 -11.06
N ILE A 28 4.85 4.67 -11.27
CA ILE A 28 3.53 5.30 -11.17
C ILE A 28 2.95 5.00 -9.79
N HIS A 29 2.50 6.05 -9.10
CA HIS A 29 1.77 5.96 -7.84
C HIS A 29 0.30 6.25 -8.11
N HIS A 30 -0.55 5.24 -8.02
CA HIS A 30 -1.98 5.38 -8.21
C HIS A 30 -2.68 5.60 -6.86
N SER A 31 -3.59 6.56 -6.80
CA SER A 31 -4.42 6.83 -5.62
C SER A 31 -5.83 7.24 -6.04
N ASP A 32 -6.73 7.29 -5.06
CA ASP A 32 -8.00 7.97 -5.25
C ASP A 32 -7.80 9.50 -5.15
N ARG A 33 -8.89 10.27 -5.18
CA ARG A 33 -8.85 11.73 -5.07
C ARG A 33 -8.94 12.23 -3.62
N GLY A 34 -8.49 11.41 -2.66
CA GLY A 34 -8.45 11.79 -1.25
C GLY A 34 -7.61 13.04 -1.01
N ILE A 35 -8.02 13.88 -0.06
CA ILE A 35 -7.35 15.13 0.28
C ILE A 35 -5.87 14.92 0.61
N GLN A 36 -5.55 13.84 1.31
CA GLN A 36 -4.18 13.52 1.73
C GLN A 36 -3.22 13.33 0.55
N TYR A 37 -3.70 12.83 -0.59
CA TYR A 37 -2.88 12.60 -1.79
C TYR A 37 -2.77 13.86 -2.66
N ALA A 38 -3.68 14.80 -2.50
CA ALA A 38 -3.63 16.09 -3.17
C ALA A 38 -2.79 17.13 -2.41
N ALA A 39 -2.40 16.84 -1.17
CA ALA A 39 -1.60 17.74 -0.35
C ALA A 39 -0.26 18.05 -1.03
N GLU A 40 0.17 19.32 -0.95
CA GLU A 40 1.41 19.78 -1.59
C GLU A 40 2.64 19.02 -1.12
N ALA A 41 2.74 18.73 0.19
CA ALA A 41 3.85 17.97 0.75
C ALA A 41 3.93 16.56 0.19
N TYR A 42 2.78 15.91 -0.02
CA TYR A 42 2.72 14.57 -0.61
C TYR A 42 3.16 14.59 -2.07
N ARG A 43 2.65 15.54 -2.83
CA ARG A 43 3.00 15.71 -4.26
C ARG A 43 4.48 16.04 -4.42
N ALA A 44 5.04 16.90 -3.55
CA ALA A 44 6.46 17.22 -3.54
C ALA A 44 7.32 15.99 -3.25
N ALA A 45 6.90 15.13 -2.31
CA ALA A 45 7.61 13.89 -2.00
C ALA A 45 7.63 12.92 -3.19
N LEU A 46 6.52 12.77 -3.92
CA LEU A 46 6.46 11.98 -5.15
C LEU A 46 7.44 12.53 -6.19
N ALA A 47 7.43 13.83 -6.42
CA ALA A 47 8.31 14.48 -7.39
C ALA A 47 9.79 14.28 -7.07
N ARG A 48 10.17 14.43 -5.78
CA ARG A 48 11.56 14.20 -5.34
C ARG A 48 12.05 12.78 -5.60
N SER A 49 11.14 11.82 -5.55
CA SER A 49 11.47 10.40 -5.77
C SER A 49 11.33 9.97 -7.23
N GLY A 50 11.00 10.89 -8.14
CA GLY A 50 10.79 10.58 -9.55
C GLY A 50 9.54 9.76 -9.82
N ILE A 51 8.57 9.81 -8.92
CA ILE A 51 7.32 9.04 -9.01
C ILE A 51 6.25 9.89 -9.66
N THR A 52 5.58 9.33 -10.66
CA THR A 52 4.49 10.00 -11.37
C THR A 52 3.15 9.70 -10.71
N PRO A 53 2.41 10.71 -10.25
CA PRO A 53 1.09 10.47 -9.67
C PRO A 53 0.05 10.14 -10.73
N SER A 54 -0.85 9.21 -10.38
CA SER A 54 -2.04 8.88 -11.15
C SER A 54 -3.21 8.79 -10.20
N MET A 55 -4.31 9.50 -10.49
CA MET A 55 -5.49 9.49 -9.63
C MET A 55 -6.65 8.78 -10.31
N SER A 56 -7.48 8.12 -9.51
CA SER A 56 -8.73 7.52 -9.96
C SER A 56 -9.63 8.59 -10.60
N ARG A 57 -10.41 8.18 -11.58
CA ARG A 57 -11.45 9.04 -12.16
C ARG A 57 -12.49 9.36 -11.09
N LYS A 58 -13.02 10.57 -11.15
CA LYS A 58 -14.05 11.01 -10.20
C LYS A 58 -15.26 10.08 -10.25
N GLY A 59 -15.63 9.51 -9.11
CA GLY A 59 -16.80 8.64 -8.99
C GLY A 59 -16.61 7.21 -9.55
N ASP A 60 -15.40 6.83 -9.96
CA ASP A 60 -15.12 5.49 -10.50
C ASP A 60 -14.43 4.63 -9.44
N CYS A 61 -15.21 3.78 -8.76
CA CYS A 61 -14.72 2.88 -7.73
C CYS A 61 -13.88 1.71 -8.28
N TRP A 62 -14.01 1.36 -9.55
CA TRP A 62 -13.27 0.26 -10.14
C TRP A 62 -11.77 0.55 -10.25
N ASP A 63 -11.40 1.82 -10.36
CA ASP A 63 -9.99 2.24 -10.44
C ASP A 63 -9.20 1.87 -9.17
N ASN A 64 -9.89 1.67 -8.02
CA ASN A 64 -9.27 1.32 -6.74
C ASN A 64 -9.44 -0.14 -6.34
N ALA A 65 -10.08 -0.97 -7.18
CA ALA A 65 -10.42 -2.34 -6.84
C ALA A 65 -9.22 -3.21 -6.40
N PRO A 66 -8.03 -3.13 -7.02
CA PRO A 66 -6.88 -3.93 -6.56
C PRO A 66 -6.46 -3.60 -5.12
N MET A 67 -6.42 -2.33 -4.76
CA MET A 67 -6.06 -1.89 -3.42
C MET A 67 -7.13 -2.27 -2.40
N GLU A 68 -8.40 -2.10 -2.74
CA GLU A 68 -9.53 -2.49 -1.89
C GLU A 68 -9.55 -3.99 -1.65
N SER A 69 -9.20 -4.80 -2.66
CA SER A 69 -9.06 -6.25 -2.53
C SER A 69 -7.97 -6.63 -1.53
N PHE A 70 -6.83 -5.96 -1.57
CA PHE A 70 -5.76 -6.18 -0.59
C PHE A 70 -6.24 -5.92 0.84
N PHE A 71 -6.87 -4.77 1.08
CA PHE A 71 -7.34 -4.43 2.43
C PHE A 71 -8.45 -5.35 2.90
N HIS A 72 -9.36 -5.77 2.02
CA HIS A 72 -10.37 -6.77 2.37
C HIS A 72 -9.74 -8.07 2.85
N THR A 73 -8.78 -8.58 2.10
CA THR A 73 -8.04 -9.80 2.45
C THR A 73 -7.30 -9.67 3.77
N LEU A 74 -6.57 -8.57 3.96
CA LEU A 74 -5.84 -8.31 5.20
C LEU A 74 -6.77 -8.28 6.41
N LYS A 75 -7.87 -7.55 6.30
CA LYS A 75 -8.84 -7.42 7.40
C LYS A 75 -9.52 -8.75 7.69
N THR A 76 -9.97 -9.46 6.68
CA THR A 76 -10.70 -10.72 6.84
C THR A 76 -9.82 -11.84 7.37
N GLU A 77 -8.62 -11.98 6.84
CA GLU A 77 -7.74 -13.10 7.18
C GLU A 77 -6.94 -12.83 8.46
N ARG A 78 -6.66 -11.57 8.80
CA ARG A 78 -5.74 -11.29 9.90
C ARG A 78 -6.29 -10.39 10.99
N VAL A 79 -6.91 -9.27 10.64
CA VAL A 79 -7.30 -8.24 11.62
C VAL A 79 -8.59 -8.60 12.36
N HIS A 80 -9.66 -8.91 11.63
CA HIS A 80 -10.97 -9.17 12.24
C HIS A 80 -10.98 -10.36 13.22
N PRO A 81 -10.26 -11.47 12.96
CA PRO A 81 -10.23 -12.59 13.91
C PRO A 81 -9.44 -12.32 15.19
N ARG A 82 -8.78 -11.18 15.32
CA ARG A 82 -7.86 -10.88 16.42
C ARG A 82 -8.23 -9.64 17.19
N VAL A 83 -7.83 -9.63 18.46
CA VAL A 83 -7.86 -8.45 19.32
C VAL A 83 -6.42 -8.15 19.72
N TYR A 84 -5.96 -6.95 19.45
CA TYR A 84 -4.61 -6.52 19.80
C TYR A 84 -4.65 -5.70 21.09
N ALA A 85 -3.78 -6.06 22.03
CA ALA A 85 -3.66 -5.33 23.29
C ALA A 85 -3.00 -3.96 23.11
N THR A 86 -2.04 -3.86 22.17
CA THR A 86 -1.30 -2.63 21.86
C THR A 86 -1.13 -2.45 20.36
N ARG A 87 -0.80 -1.21 19.96
CA ARG A 87 -0.45 -0.92 18.56
C ARG A 87 0.83 -1.61 18.13
N ASP A 88 1.80 -1.76 19.02
CA ASP A 88 3.04 -2.47 18.71
C ASP A 88 2.78 -3.94 18.42
N GLN A 89 1.87 -4.56 19.15
CA GLN A 89 1.44 -5.92 18.88
C GLN A 89 0.78 -6.04 17.51
N ALA A 90 -0.12 -5.12 17.18
CA ALA A 90 -0.75 -5.08 15.86
C ALA A 90 0.29 -4.87 14.75
N ARG A 91 1.21 -3.95 14.96
CA ARG A 91 2.27 -3.64 13.97
C ARG A 91 3.14 -4.85 13.69
N ARG A 92 3.57 -5.58 14.71
CA ARG A 92 4.37 -6.79 14.54
C ARG A 92 3.61 -7.90 13.83
N ASP A 93 2.35 -8.09 14.17
CA ASP A 93 1.52 -9.12 13.54
C ASP A 93 1.26 -8.80 12.07
N LEU A 94 0.92 -7.56 11.74
CA LEU A 94 0.72 -7.13 10.36
C LEU A 94 2.00 -7.21 9.53
N PHE A 95 3.12 -6.83 10.10
CA PHE A 95 4.42 -6.97 9.43
C PHE A 95 4.71 -8.43 9.10
N GLY A 96 4.53 -9.33 10.05
CA GLY A 96 4.73 -10.77 9.85
C GLY A 96 3.80 -11.34 8.78
N TYR A 97 2.54 -10.90 8.76
CA TYR A 97 1.58 -11.34 7.75
C TYR A 97 1.96 -10.84 6.34
N ILE A 98 2.23 -9.55 6.20
CA ILE A 98 2.52 -8.95 4.89
C ILE A 98 3.86 -9.45 4.34
N GLU A 99 4.91 -9.38 5.14
CA GLU A 99 6.27 -9.69 4.69
C GLU A 99 6.59 -11.18 4.73
N GLY A 100 5.99 -11.94 5.66
CA GLY A 100 6.25 -13.36 5.81
C GLY A 100 5.31 -14.26 5.02
N PHE A 101 4.11 -13.80 4.72
CA PHE A 101 3.12 -14.62 4.03
C PHE A 101 2.55 -13.97 2.78
N TYR A 102 1.96 -12.77 2.89
CA TYR A 102 1.22 -12.16 1.78
C TYR A 102 2.10 -11.97 0.56
N ASN A 103 3.17 -11.21 0.70
CA ASN A 103 4.04 -10.89 -0.42
C ASN A 103 4.79 -12.10 -0.99
N PRO A 104 5.41 -12.98 -0.16
CA PRO A 104 6.19 -14.08 -0.73
C PRO A 104 5.36 -15.31 -1.10
N ARG A 105 4.16 -15.52 -0.52
CA ARG A 105 3.47 -16.81 -0.63
C ARG A 105 2.02 -16.77 -1.08
N ARG A 106 1.28 -15.69 -0.80
CA ARG A 106 -0.14 -15.67 -1.15
C ARG A 106 -0.34 -15.64 -2.65
N LEU A 107 -1.08 -16.63 -3.17
CA LEU A 107 -1.38 -16.73 -4.60
C LEU A 107 -2.55 -15.84 -4.98
N HIS A 108 -2.45 -15.19 -6.12
CA HIS A 108 -3.46 -14.28 -6.66
C HIS A 108 -3.90 -14.71 -8.05
N SER A 109 -5.21 -14.93 -8.23
CA SER A 109 -5.75 -15.29 -9.54
C SER A 109 -5.49 -14.21 -10.61
N ALA A 110 -5.57 -12.94 -10.23
CA ALA A 110 -5.31 -11.81 -11.12
C ALA A 110 -3.86 -11.77 -11.63
N LEU A 111 -2.92 -12.40 -10.90
CA LEU A 111 -1.51 -12.50 -11.26
C LEU A 111 -1.13 -13.85 -11.90
N GLY A 112 -2.12 -14.68 -12.24
CA GLY A 112 -1.89 -16.04 -12.75
C GLY A 112 -1.49 -17.03 -11.66
N TYR A 113 -2.05 -16.89 -10.46
CA TYR A 113 -1.80 -17.76 -9.30
C TYR A 113 -0.34 -17.78 -8.83
N ILE A 114 0.30 -16.61 -8.87
CA ILE A 114 1.62 -16.40 -8.26
C ILE A 114 1.51 -15.36 -7.14
N SER A 115 2.53 -15.31 -6.30
CA SER A 115 2.59 -14.34 -5.20
C SER A 115 2.96 -12.93 -5.71
N PRO A 116 2.66 -11.86 -4.95
CA PRO A 116 3.10 -10.52 -5.29
C PRO A 116 4.62 -10.40 -5.51
N ALA A 117 5.42 -11.04 -4.66
CA ALA A 117 6.88 -11.00 -4.80
C ALA A 117 7.35 -11.69 -6.08
N GLU A 118 6.73 -12.80 -6.48
CA GLU A 118 7.03 -13.46 -7.74
C GLU A 118 6.62 -12.63 -8.95
N ALA A 119 5.45 -11.98 -8.87
CA ALA A 119 5.00 -11.07 -9.93
C ALA A 119 5.99 -9.91 -10.13
N GLU A 120 6.48 -9.33 -9.04
CA GLU A 120 7.48 -8.26 -9.07
C GLU A 120 8.78 -8.73 -9.74
N ARG A 121 9.27 -9.91 -9.37
CA ARG A 121 10.48 -10.48 -9.98
C ARG A 121 10.34 -10.70 -11.48
N ARG A 122 9.19 -11.18 -11.93
CA ARG A 122 8.92 -11.43 -13.35
C ARG A 122 8.76 -10.16 -14.15
N ALA A 123 8.35 -9.06 -13.52
CA ALA A 123 8.19 -7.75 -14.16
C ALA A 123 9.49 -6.96 -14.25
N ALA A 124 10.50 -7.36 -13.51
CA ALA A 124 11.80 -6.68 -13.47
C ALA A 124 12.65 -6.96 -14.70
#